data_1e5a7d3f93ec6e1bbb11665d042c2d4a
#
_entry.id   1e5a7d3f93ec6e1bbb11665d042c2d4a
#
_cell.length_a   1.000
_cell.length_b   1.000
_cell.length_c   1.000
_cell.angle_alpha   90.00
_cell.angle_beta   90.00
_cell.angle_gamma   90.00
#
_symmetry.space_group_name_H-M   'P 1'
#
loop_
_entity.id
_entity.type
_entity.pdbx_description
1 polymer ?
#
loop_
_entity_poly.entity_id
_entity_poly.type
_entity_poly.pdbx_seq_one_letter_code
_entity_poly.pdbx_strand_id
1 'polypeptide(L)'
;YTLLDKYTIDFNVKTQGLSTIVTDEKADFNWNYSVRGMEKGRSQEQTHSEFNYAFNNYKDADYDTNGFEEPKETLNWIGVKQQFFTSVIETSNGFVNTKGTQESIKEGELLKKFNFDGQIKLSGNELNQNFKWYFMPLDLPLLKSYEGKEFDTILPLGWSFIGTLNRWFFVPVYNWLTDWGVAAGWVIFLMTIVTKLVLSPVMYKQHKLSAMMKVVKPEIEEANEKFKNADPLKKQQATMEIYRKAGINQMAGCLPAVVQIPIFYALFRFFPNMIDLRGKSFWFVNDLTAYDDLIKLPFNIPLIGEHISIFAVACTIVVLIYTIMTSGNMQQPQQEGM
;
A
#
# COMPACT_ATOMS: atom_id res chain seq x y z
N TYR A 1 9.15 27.57 22.23
CA TYR A 1 8.20 26.78 21.42
C TYR A 1 7.25 27.73 20.71
N THR A 2 7.07 27.53 19.41
CA THR A 2 6.12 28.27 18.59
C THR A 2 5.27 27.28 17.80
N LEU A 3 3.94 27.37 17.94
CA LEU A 3 3.03 26.62 17.12
C LEU A 3 2.90 27.34 15.76
N LEU A 4 3.23 26.66 14.72
CA LEU A 4 3.13 27.15 13.33
C LEU A 4 1.90 26.52 12.66
N ASP A 5 1.51 27.09 11.51
CA ASP A 5 0.52 26.49 10.65
C ASP A 5 0.93 25.10 10.15
N LYS A 6 -0.01 24.36 9.60
CA LYS A 6 0.20 23.04 9.01
C LYS A 6 0.80 22.01 9.98
N TYR A 7 0.23 21.94 11.21
CA TYR A 7 0.59 20.88 12.17
C TYR A 7 2.05 20.87 12.62
N THR A 8 2.73 22.02 12.66
CA THR A 8 4.15 22.14 12.95
C THR A 8 4.40 22.84 14.27
N ILE A 9 5.27 22.29 15.10
CA ILE A 9 5.83 22.93 16.29
C ILE A 9 7.30 23.24 16.03
N ASP A 10 7.67 24.51 16.09
CA ASP A 10 9.06 24.97 16.04
C ASP A 10 9.57 25.18 17.45
N PHE A 11 10.75 24.63 17.76
CA PHE A 11 11.40 24.85 19.04
C PHE A 11 12.92 24.89 18.90
N ASN A 12 13.52 25.75 19.68
CA ASN A 12 14.97 25.90 19.69
C ASN A 12 15.52 25.53 21.07
N VAL A 13 16.59 24.76 21.07
CA VAL A 13 17.34 24.39 22.27
C VAL A 13 18.70 25.09 22.24
N LYS A 14 18.95 25.95 23.22
CA LYS A 14 20.21 26.68 23.37
C LYS A 14 20.83 26.38 24.74
N THR A 15 22.10 26.16 24.75
CA THR A 15 22.89 26.04 25.98
C THR A 15 23.86 27.21 26.10
N GLN A 16 24.28 27.50 27.32
CA GLN A 16 25.33 28.50 27.63
C GLN A 16 26.23 27.94 28.71
N GLY A 17 27.55 28.02 28.49
CA GLY A 17 28.55 27.57 29.47
C GLY A 17 28.87 26.09 29.41
N LEU A 18 28.35 25.34 28.47
CA LEU A 18 28.68 23.91 28.27
C LEU A 18 30.12 23.73 27.80
N SER A 19 30.70 24.67 27.10
CA SER A 19 32.07 24.61 26.57
C SER A 19 33.14 24.39 27.62
N THR A 20 32.85 24.68 28.89
CA THR A 20 33.75 24.45 30.03
C THR A 20 33.60 23.07 30.66
N ILE A 21 32.56 22.34 30.35
CA ILE A 21 32.18 21.08 31.00
C ILE A 21 32.20 19.92 29.99
N VAL A 22 31.80 20.17 28.75
CA VAL A 22 31.65 19.15 27.70
C VAL A 22 32.89 19.12 26.83
N THR A 23 33.50 17.95 26.72
CA THR A 23 34.66 17.70 25.86
C THR A 23 34.26 17.14 24.49
N ASP A 24 33.05 16.59 24.37
CA ASP A 24 32.53 16.00 23.14
C ASP A 24 31.88 17.06 22.25
N GLU A 25 32.12 16.93 20.96
CA GLU A 25 31.52 17.79 19.93
C GLU A 25 30.09 17.37 19.54
N LYS A 26 29.46 16.49 20.32
CA LYS A 26 28.16 15.89 20.03
C LYS A 26 27.29 15.80 21.28
N ALA A 27 25.98 15.96 21.09
CA ALA A 27 24.99 15.73 22.14
C ALA A 27 24.10 14.55 21.73
N ASP A 28 23.82 13.68 22.70
CA ASP A 28 22.87 12.55 22.44
C ASP A 28 21.45 13.08 22.38
N PHE A 29 20.70 12.54 21.42
CA PHE A 29 19.29 12.78 21.21
C PHE A 29 18.54 11.45 21.25
N ASN A 30 17.64 11.30 22.23
CA ASN A 30 16.83 10.13 22.40
C ASN A 30 15.35 10.49 22.22
N TRP A 31 14.67 9.75 21.36
CA TRP A 31 13.23 9.90 21.14
C TRP A 31 12.52 8.58 21.35
N ASN A 32 11.74 8.52 22.44
CA ASN A 32 10.90 7.38 22.74
C ASN A 32 9.44 7.71 22.38
N TYR A 33 8.88 6.95 21.46
CA TYR A 33 7.54 7.18 20.95
C TYR A 33 6.69 5.92 21.06
N SER A 34 5.55 6.03 21.75
CA SER A 34 4.62 4.93 21.92
C SER A 34 3.39 5.16 21.05
N VAL A 35 3.14 4.23 20.15
CA VAL A 35 2.00 4.26 19.23
C VAL A 35 0.79 3.64 19.91
N ARG A 36 -0.28 4.41 20.02
CA ARG A 36 -1.59 3.93 20.51
C ARG A 36 -2.44 3.50 19.33
N GLY A 37 -3.22 2.41 19.49
CA GLY A 37 -4.19 1.97 18.49
C GLY A 37 -5.31 2.99 18.31
N MET A 38 -5.54 3.43 17.09
CA MET A 38 -6.58 4.37 16.71
C MET A 38 -7.59 3.76 15.74
N GLU A 39 -7.22 2.64 15.12
CA GLU A 39 -8.02 1.97 14.09
C GLU A 39 -8.63 0.67 14.62
N LYS A 40 -9.72 0.25 14.00
CA LYS A 40 -10.43 -0.99 14.38
C LYS A 40 -9.58 -2.24 14.16
N GLY A 41 -8.73 -2.22 13.16
CA GLY A 41 -7.85 -3.33 12.76
C GLY A 41 -6.48 -3.26 13.41
N ARG A 42 -6.33 -3.68 14.68
CA ARG A 42 -5.07 -3.64 15.43
C ARG A 42 -3.86 -4.20 14.66
N SER A 43 -3.99 -5.41 14.11
CA SER A 43 -2.89 -6.06 13.40
C SER A 43 -2.48 -5.31 12.14
N GLN A 44 -3.46 -4.77 11.41
CA GLN A 44 -3.22 -3.97 10.21
C GLN A 44 -2.52 -2.66 10.55
N GLU A 45 -3.03 -1.92 11.54
CA GLU A 45 -2.43 -0.67 11.99
C GLU A 45 -1.01 -0.88 12.52
N GLN A 46 -0.78 -1.98 13.26
CA GLN A 46 0.55 -2.35 13.75
C GLN A 46 1.53 -2.63 12.60
N THR A 47 1.07 -3.27 11.52
CA THR A 47 1.89 -3.54 10.33
C THR A 47 2.23 -2.26 9.57
N HIS A 48 1.33 -1.26 9.58
CA HIS A 48 1.56 0.04 8.94
C HIS A 48 2.34 1.03 9.81
N SER A 49 2.65 0.65 11.06
CA SER A 49 3.44 1.48 11.96
C SER A 49 4.92 1.19 11.79
N GLU A 50 5.69 2.17 11.30
CA GLU A 50 7.09 2.02 10.89
C GLU A 50 7.88 3.31 11.04
N PHE A 51 9.22 3.21 11.08
CA PHE A 51 10.10 4.36 10.92
C PHE A 51 10.13 4.82 9.47
N ASN A 52 10.11 6.15 9.28
CA ASN A 52 10.41 6.80 8.01
C ASN A 52 11.49 7.86 8.25
N TYR A 53 12.39 8.07 7.32
CA TYR A 53 13.46 9.05 7.45
C TYR A 53 13.93 9.57 6.09
N ALA A 54 14.50 10.76 6.08
CA ALA A 54 15.19 11.29 4.91
C ALA A 54 16.63 11.62 5.22
N PHE A 55 17.48 11.47 4.23
CA PHE A 55 18.92 11.70 4.29
C PHE A 55 19.42 12.38 3.02
N ASN A 56 20.73 12.58 2.86
CA ASN A 56 21.32 13.19 1.68
C ASN A 56 20.72 14.56 1.32
N ASN A 57 20.56 15.44 2.33
CA ASN A 57 19.93 16.76 2.17
C ASN A 57 18.52 16.67 1.55
N TYR A 58 17.68 15.79 2.09
CA TYR A 58 16.29 15.52 1.68
C TYR A 58 16.13 14.93 0.28
N LYS A 59 17.18 14.49 -0.39
CA LYS A 59 17.07 13.90 -1.74
C LYS A 59 16.60 12.48 -1.73
N ASP A 60 16.88 11.77 -0.65
CA ASP A 60 16.54 10.37 -0.51
C ASP A 60 15.72 10.17 0.77
N ALA A 61 14.72 9.31 0.68
CA ALA A 61 13.88 8.91 1.80
C ALA A 61 13.64 7.40 1.77
N ASP A 62 13.57 6.81 2.96
CA ASP A 62 13.39 5.36 3.12
C ASP A 62 12.58 5.07 4.39
N TYR A 63 12.27 3.80 4.62
CA TYR A 63 11.53 3.34 5.78
C TYR A 63 12.08 2.02 6.30
N ASP A 64 11.88 1.77 7.61
CA ASP A 64 12.24 0.51 8.26
C ASP A 64 11.06 -0.03 9.07
N THR A 65 10.66 -1.27 8.73
CA THR A 65 9.54 -1.97 9.39
C THR A 65 9.94 -2.73 10.65
N ASN A 66 11.25 -2.99 10.83
CA ASN A 66 11.81 -3.72 11.96
C ASN A 66 12.75 -2.88 12.82
N GLY A 67 12.96 -1.61 12.44
CA GLY A 67 14.00 -0.76 13.00
C GLY A 67 15.36 -1.01 12.34
N PHE A 68 16.34 -0.15 12.64
CA PHE A 68 17.70 -0.23 12.14
C PHE A 68 18.67 -0.16 13.31
N GLU A 69 19.60 -1.11 13.37
CA GLU A 69 20.57 -1.20 14.45
C GLU A 69 21.93 -0.59 14.10
N GLU A 70 22.24 -0.55 12.80
CA GLU A 70 23.44 0.10 12.31
C GLU A 70 23.19 1.59 12.04
N PRO A 71 24.19 2.45 12.28
CA PRO A 71 24.07 3.87 11.98
C PRO A 71 23.75 4.10 10.51
N LYS A 72 22.70 4.89 10.27
CA LYS A 72 22.37 5.38 8.93
C LYS A 72 23.23 6.61 8.61
N GLU A 73 23.21 7.04 7.35
CA GLU A 73 23.74 8.34 6.95
C GLU A 73 23.10 9.46 7.77
N THR A 74 23.66 10.67 7.71
CA THR A 74 23.08 11.83 8.42
C THR A 74 21.61 12.01 8.02
N LEU A 75 20.71 11.80 8.98
CA LEU A 75 19.28 11.95 8.77
C LEU A 75 18.86 13.41 8.90
N ASN A 76 18.16 13.92 7.92
CA ASN A 76 17.58 15.26 7.95
C ASN A 76 16.34 15.30 8.84
N TRP A 77 15.51 14.28 8.76
CA TRP A 77 14.40 14.05 9.66
C TRP A 77 14.20 12.55 9.92
N ILE A 78 13.57 12.25 11.03
CA ILE A 78 13.10 10.93 11.42
C ILE A 78 11.63 11.03 11.81
N GLY A 79 10.83 10.08 11.38
CA GLY A 79 9.41 10.02 11.68
C GLY A 79 8.96 8.64 12.10
N VAL A 80 7.88 8.61 12.86
CA VAL A 80 7.10 7.41 13.16
C VAL A 80 5.74 7.55 12.49
N LYS A 81 5.51 6.72 11.51
CA LYS A 81 4.26 6.64 10.78
C LYS A 81 3.33 5.63 11.44
N GLN A 82 2.05 5.94 11.46
CA GLN A 82 0.93 5.04 11.67
C GLN A 82 0.14 4.86 10.37
N GLN A 83 -1.03 4.24 10.41
CA GLN A 83 -1.83 4.03 9.20
C GLN A 83 -2.23 5.35 8.52
N PHE A 84 -2.72 6.34 9.29
CA PHE A 84 -3.23 7.60 8.75
C PHE A 84 -2.53 8.85 9.28
N PHE A 85 -1.59 8.70 10.20
CA PHE A 85 -0.89 9.82 10.83
C PHE A 85 0.60 9.56 10.91
N THR A 86 1.37 10.63 10.98
CA THR A 86 2.81 10.56 11.20
C THR A 86 3.25 11.64 12.18
N SER A 87 4.26 11.32 12.97
CA SER A 87 5.00 12.26 13.79
C SER A 87 6.44 12.31 13.30
N VAL A 88 6.92 13.48 12.90
CA VAL A 88 8.24 13.65 12.30
C VAL A 88 9.02 14.70 13.06
N ILE A 89 10.28 14.42 13.42
CA ILE A 89 11.22 15.39 14.00
C ILE A 89 12.30 15.68 12.99
N GLU A 90 12.48 16.95 12.69
CA GLU A 90 13.49 17.49 11.80
C GLU A 90 14.47 18.36 12.58
N THR A 91 15.73 18.35 12.19
CA THR A 91 16.75 19.27 12.72
C THR A 91 17.62 19.82 11.59
N SER A 92 18.00 21.09 11.70
CA SER A 92 18.75 21.80 10.65
C SER A 92 20.12 21.17 10.34
N ASN A 93 20.78 20.57 11.33
CA ASN A 93 22.10 19.96 11.18
C ASN A 93 22.05 18.44 10.94
N GLY A 94 20.84 17.87 10.96
CA GLY A 94 20.65 16.43 10.86
C GLY A 94 21.07 15.66 12.11
N PHE A 95 20.71 14.39 12.14
CA PHE A 95 21.09 13.42 13.16
C PHE A 95 22.19 12.51 12.62
N VAL A 96 23.25 12.30 13.40
CA VAL A 96 24.36 11.40 13.08
C VAL A 96 24.39 10.23 14.06
N ASN A 97 25.09 9.14 13.72
CA ASN A 97 25.20 7.94 14.55
C ASN A 97 23.84 7.41 15.01
N THR A 98 22.93 7.30 14.06
CA THR A 98 21.51 7.02 14.33
C THR A 98 21.25 5.53 14.46
N LYS A 99 20.35 5.19 15.39
CA LYS A 99 19.84 3.84 15.61
C LYS A 99 18.34 3.92 15.90
N GLY A 100 17.56 3.03 15.31
CA GLY A 100 16.13 2.94 15.57
C GLY A 100 15.74 1.51 15.94
N THR A 101 15.11 1.33 17.10
CA THR A 101 14.55 0.02 17.50
C THR A 101 13.06 0.13 17.71
N GLN A 102 12.34 -0.97 17.47
CA GLN A 102 10.92 -1.02 17.71
C GLN A 102 10.49 -2.34 18.32
N GLU A 103 9.49 -2.26 19.16
CA GLU A 103 8.89 -3.40 19.84
C GLU A 103 7.38 -3.43 19.59
N SER A 104 6.87 -4.56 19.05
CA SER A 104 5.43 -4.77 18.86
C SER A 104 4.78 -5.26 20.15
N ILE A 105 3.71 -4.61 20.57
CA ILE A 105 2.95 -4.94 21.78
C ILE A 105 1.74 -5.78 21.39
N LYS A 106 1.60 -6.96 21.97
CA LYS A 106 0.54 -7.91 21.59
C LYS A 106 -0.85 -7.50 22.10
N GLU A 107 -0.92 -6.92 23.29
CA GLU A 107 -2.18 -6.63 23.98
C GLU A 107 -2.19 -5.21 24.56
N GLY A 108 -3.38 -4.71 24.90
CA GLY A 108 -3.58 -3.39 25.48
C GLY A 108 -3.75 -2.28 24.44
N GLU A 109 -3.71 -1.03 24.85
CA GLU A 109 -3.98 0.14 24.01
C GLU A 109 -2.81 0.53 23.09
N LEU A 110 -1.59 0.17 23.49
CA LEU A 110 -0.39 0.46 22.72
C LEU A 110 -0.17 -0.62 21.65
N LEU A 111 0.23 -0.20 20.46
CA LEU A 111 0.56 -1.09 19.33
C LEU A 111 2.04 -1.41 19.26
N LYS A 112 2.86 -0.35 19.31
CA LYS A 112 4.31 -0.43 19.19
C LYS A 112 4.98 0.62 20.06
N LYS A 113 6.22 0.34 20.47
CA LYS A 113 7.16 1.31 21.02
C LYS A 113 8.30 1.50 20.03
N PHE A 114 8.64 2.73 19.79
CA PHE A 114 9.74 3.14 18.96
C PHE A 114 10.77 3.88 19.82
N ASN A 115 12.02 3.48 19.71
CA ASN A 115 13.13 4.15 20.38
C ASN A 115 14.14 4.57 19.30
N PHE A 116 14.35 5.85 19.18
CA PHE A 116 15.34 6.41 18.28
C PHE A 116 16.45 7.05 19.09
N ASP A 117 17.67 6.64 18.81
CA ASP A 117 18.90 7.19 19.36
C ASP A 117 19.69 7.85 18.22
N GLY A 118 20.12 9.06 18.41
CA GLY A 118 20.92 9.80 17.45
C GLY A 118 21.79 10.82 18.16
N GLN A 119 22.73 11.40 17.45
CA GLN A 119 23.59 12.45 17.95
C GLN A 119 23.46 13.71 17.11
N ILE A 120 23.57 14.85 17.76
CA ILE A 120 23.58 16.18 17.15
C ILE A 120 24.93 16.81 17.35
N LYS A 121 25.51 17.34 16.27
CA LYS A 121 26.79 18.05 16.33
C LYS A 121 26.65 19.37 17.08
N LEU A 122 27.54 19.62 18.04
CA LEU A 122 27.63 20.88 18.76
C LEU A 122 28.43 21.89 17.93
N SER A 123 28.15 23.17 18.14
CA SER A 123 28.92 24.26 17.54
C SER A 123 29.71 24.98 18.64
N GLY A 124 31.05 24.79 18.67
CA GLY A 124 31.91 25.35 19.72
C GLY A 124 31.56 24.82 21.11
N ASN A 125 31.23 23.52 21.23
CA ASN A 125 30.79 22.85 22.45
C ASN A 125 29.51 23.43 23.09
N GLU A 126 28.74 24.20 22.34
CA GLU A 126 27.42 24.70 22.73
C GLU A 126 26.34 24.14 21.79
N LEU A 127 25.17 23.83 22.36
CA LEU A 127 24.01 23.46 21.58
C LEU A 127 23.24 24.74 21.22
N ASN A 128 23.07 24.97 19.94
CA ASN A 128 22.13 25.96 19.40
C ASN A 128 21.44 25.33 18.21
N GLN A 129 20.39 24.57 18.49
CA GLN A 129 19.76 23.73 17.51
C GLN A 129 18.28 24.07 17.40
N ASN A 130 17.84 24.26 16.15
CA ASN A 130 16.44 24.42 15.83
C ASN A 130 15.86 23.07 15.42
N PHE A 131 14.71 22.74 16.01
CA PHE A 131 13.93 21.55 15.72
C PHE A 131 12.57 21.95 15.21
N LYS A 132 12.05 21.15 14.28
CA LYS A 132 10.66 21.20 13.87
C LYS A 132 10.02 19.85 14.12
N TRP A 133 8.92 19.86 14.81
CA TRP A 133 8.14 18.65 15.08
C TRP A 133 6.80 18.76 14.37
N TYR A 134 6.54 17.79 13.53
CA TYR A 134 5.33 17.69 12.70
C TYR A 134 4.43 16.58 13.22
N PHE A 135 3.14 16.85 13.36
CA PHE A 135 2.09 15.90 13.69
C PHE A 135 1.05 15.93 12.59
N MET A 136 1.25 15.16 11.53
CA MET A 136 0.52 15.33 10.28
C MET A 136 -0.42 14.16 9.98
N PRO A 137 -1.61 14.42 9.40
CA PRO A 137 -2.33 13.39 8.68
C PRO A 137 -1.57 13.01 7.39
N LEU A 138 -1.68 11.75 6.99
CA LEU A 138 -1.11 11.26 5.73
C LEU A 138 -2.00 11.65 4.55
N ASP A 139 -2.13 12.94 4.32
CA ASP A 139 -2.83 13.55 3.20
C ASP A 139 -1.82 14.01 2.14
N LEU A 140 -1.92 13.48 0.92
CA LEU A 140 -0.92 13.73 -0.13
C LEU A 140 -0.78 15.20 -0.50
N PRO A 141 -1.87 15.99 -0.69
CA PRO A 141 -1.78 17.43 -0.90
C PRO A 141 -1.03 18.17 0.21
N LEU A 142 -1.35 17.85 1.47
CA LEU A 142 -0.67 18.42 2.63
C LEU A 142 0.81 18.06 2.64
N LEU A 143 1.16 16.78 2.50
CA LEU A 143 2.54 16.32 2.53
C LEU A 143 3.40 16.97 1.43
N LYS A 144 2.85 17.11 0.22
CA LYS A 144 3.49 17.84 -0.87
C LYS A 144 3.62 19.35 -0.64
N SER A 145 2.80 19.94 0.22
CA SER A 145 2.88 21.36 0.54
C SER A 145 4.12 21.76 1.35
N TYR A 146 4.84 20.77 1.88
CA TYR A 146 6.14 20.93 2.52
C TYR A 146 7.26 20.74 1.49
N GLU A 147 7.47 21.74 0.66
CA GLU A 147 8.44 21.70 -0.44
C GLU A 147 9.86 21.33 0.05
N GLY A 148 10.52 20.44 -0.69
CA GLY A 148 11.90 20.02 -0.42
C GLY A 148 12.11 19.18 0.83
N LYS A 149 11.04 18.60 1.42
CA LYS A 149 11.13 17.73 2.60
C LYS A 149 10.92 16.25 2.29
N GLU A 150 10.44 15.92 1.10
CA GLU A 150 10.13 14.56 0.66
C GLU A 150 9.10 13.83 1.56
N PHE A 151 8.23 14.57 2.27
CA PHE A 151 7.22 13.98 3.17
C PHE A 151 6.17 13.15 2.43
N ASP A 152 5.95 13.41 1.14
CA ASP A 152 5.03 12.61 0.34
C ASP A 152 5.52 11.17 0.11
N THR A 153 6.79 10.87 0.37
CA THR A 153 7.36 9.52 0.37
C THR A 153 6.87 8.68 1.56
N ILE A 154 6.48 9.33 2.67
CA ILE A 154 5.91 8.67 3.85
C ILE A 154 4.61 7.93 3.50
N LEU A 155 3.86 8.43 2.50
CA LEU A 155 2.62 7.80 2.06
C LEU A 155 2.91 6.62 1.11
N PRO A 156 2.67 5.35 1.52
CA PRO A 156 3.11 4.18 0.78
C PRO A 156 2.16 3.82 -0.38
N LEU A 157 2.04 4.69 -1.37
CA LEU A 157 1.20 4.49 -2.56
C LEU A 157 1.73 3.41 -3.52
N GLY A 158 2.84 2.76 -3.18
CA GLY A 158 3.50 1.75 -4.00
C GLY A 158 4.82 2.23 -4.60
N TRP A 159 5.59 1.27 -5.07
CA TRP A 159 6.92 1.48 -5.65
C TRP A 159 6.89 1.46 -7.18
N SER A 160 7.85 2.10 -7.83
CA SER A 160 8.04 2.09 -9.29
C SER A 160 6.74 2.38 -10.06
N PHE A 161 6.36 1.53 -11.01
CA PHE A 161 5.16 1.67 -11.84
C PHE A 161 3.86 1.79 -11.03
N ILE A 162 3.72 1.05 -9.94
CA ILE A 162 2.51 1.08 -9.08
C ILE A 162 2.36 2.45 -8.41
N GLY A 163 3.46 2.97 -7.84
CA GLY A 163 3.45 4.30 -7.23
C GLY A 163 3.16 5.40 -8.26
N THR A 164 3.72 5.29 -9.46
CA THR A 164 3.46 6.21 -10.56
C THR A 164 1.98 6.15 -10.97
N LEU A 165 1.42 4.95 -11.16
CA LEU A 165 0.00 4.78 -11.50
C LEU A 165 -0.92 5.39 -10.44
N ASN A 166 -0.62 5.19 -9.15
CA ASN A 166 -1.39 5.81 -8.06
C ASN A 166 -1.28 7.34 -8.08
N ARG A 167 -0.08 7.90 -8.16
CA ARG A 167 0.16 9.35 -8.10
C ARG A 167 -0.37 10.11 -9.32
N TRP A 168 -0.34 9.50 -10.52
CA TRP A 168 -0.70 10.16 -11.78
C TRP A 168 -2.09 9.84 -12.29
N PHE A 169 -2.68 8.74 -11.86
CA PHE A 169 -4.02 8.35 -12.31
C PHE A 169 -5.02 8.27 -11.16
N PHE A 170 -4.81 7.42 -10.15
CA PHE A 170 -5.82 7.18 -9.13
C PHE A 170 -6.03 8.38 -8.20
N VAL A 171 -4.98 9.04 -7.72
CA VAL A 171 -5.09 10.23 -6.87
C VAL A 171 -5.80 11.38 -7.60
N PRO A 172 -5.41 11.78 -8.84
CA PRO A 172 -6.12 12.82 -9.56
C PRO A 172 -7.60 12.50 -9.84
N VAL A 173 -7.92 11.25 -10.21
CA VAL A 173 -9.31 10.83 -10.44
C VAL A 173 -10.10 10.87 -9.14
N TYR A 174 -9.53 10.40 -8.04
CA TYR A 174 -10.13 10.44 -6.73
C TYR A 174 -10.45 11.88 -6.30
N ASN A 175 -9.46 12.78 -6.35
CA ASN A 175 -9.63 14.18 -5.98
C ASN A 175 -10.68 14.86 -6.86
N TRP A 176 -10.65 14.65 -8.18
CA TRP A 176 -11.64 15.20 -9.11
C TRP A 176 -13.07 14.76 -8.76
N LEU A 177 -13.28 13.49 -8.42
CA LEU A 177 -14.62 12.99 -8.01
C LEU A 177 -15.04 13.54 -6.64
N THR A 178 -14.09 13.69 -5.71
CA THR A 178 -14.34 14.23 -4.37
C THR A 178 -14.68 15.71 -4.43
N ASP A 179 -14.02 16.49 -5.31
CA ASP A 179 -14.29 17.91 -5.51
C ASP A 179 -15.71 18.19 -6.00
N TRP A 180 -16.36 17.22 -6.64
CA TRP A 180 -17.77 17.31 -7.00
C TRP A 180 -18.74 17.12 -5.82
N GLY A 181 -18.23 16.92 -4.62
CA GLY A 181 -19.03 16.69 -3.41
C GLY A 181 -19.71 15.31 -3.37
N VAL A 182 -19.20 14.35 -4.14
CA VAL A 182 -19.73 12.98 -4.16
C VAL A 182 -19.35 12.28 -2.86
N ALA A 183 -20.32 11.58 -2.24
CA ALA A 183 -20.06 10.83 -1.02
C ALA A 183 -19.01 9.72 -1.27
N ALA A 184 -18.12 9.49 -0.29
CA ALA A 184 -16.92 8.67 -0.41
C ALA A 184 -17.17 7.26 -0.99
N GLY A 185 -18.25 6.59 -0.59
CA GLY A 185 -18.59 5.27 -1.15
C GLY A 185 -18.95 5.31 -2.64
N TRP A 186 -19.62 6.38 -3.10
CA TRP A 186 -19.87 6.59 -4.52
C TRP A 186 -18.61 6.96 -5.29
N VAL A 187 -17.66 7.65 -4.68
CA VAL A 187 -16.34 7.94 -5.28
C VAL A 187 -15.64 6.61 -5.61
N ILE A 188 -15.61 5.65 -4.67
CA ILE A 188 -15.02 4.31 -4.90
C ILE A 188 -15.70 3.60 -6.07
N PHE A 189 -17.04 3.65 -6.12
CA PHE A 189 -17.81 3.04 -7.20
C PHE A 189 -17.52 3.68 -8.56
N LEU A 190 -17.53 5.02 -8.62
CA LEU A 190 -17.23 5.77 -9.85
C LEU A 190 -15.80 5.57 -10.31
N MET A 191 -14.82 5.53 -9.40
CA MET A 191 -13.43 5.18 -9.72
C MET A 191 -13.34 3.80 -10.40
N THR A 192 -14.12 2.84 -9.93
CA THR A 192 -14.18 1.50 -10.56
C THR A 192 -14.71 1.61 -12.00
N ILE A 193 -15.76 2.40 -12.24
CA ILE A 193 -16.31 2.63 -13.59
C ILE A 193 -15.26 3.32 -14.46
N VAL A 194 -14.65 4.39 -14.02
CA VAL A 194 -13.61 5.12 -14.78
C VAL A 194 -12.45 4.18 -15.13
N THR A 195 -11.97 3.40 -14.18
CA THR A 195 -10.91 2.41 -14.42
C THR A 195 -11.32 1.38 -15.49
N LYS A 196 -12.54 0.86 -15.41
CA LYS A 196 -13.06 -0.09 -16.41
C LYS A 196 -13.26 0.54 -17.79
N LEU A 197 -13.67 1.80 -17.86
CA LEU A 197 -13.78 2.54 -19.12
C LEU A 197 -12.39 2.74 -19.77
N VAL A 198 -11.38 3.13 -18.99
CA VAL A 198 -10.02 3.27 -19.49
C VAL A 198 -9.47 1.93 -20.00
N LEU A 199 -9.80 0.83 -19.33
CA LEU A 199 -9.39 -0.51 -19.72
C LEU A 199 -10.23 -1.12 -20.85
N SER A 200 -11.37 -0.52 -21.19
CA SER A 200 -12.34 -1.11 -22.15
C SER A 200 -11.73 -1.48 -23.51
N PRO A 201 -10.77 -0.72 -24.12
CA PRO A 201 -10.17 -1.13 -25.38
C PRO A 201 -9.36 -2.42 -25.26
N VAL A 202 -8.68 -2.62 -24.12
CA VAL A 202 -7.91 -3.84 -23.85
C VAL A 202 -8.85 -5.01 -23.62
N MET A 203 -9.90 -4.80 -22.82
CA MET A 203 -10.92 -5.79 -22.52
C MET A 203 -11.67 -6.23 -23.77
N TYR A 204 -11.98 -5.30 -24.69
CA TYR A 204 -12.63 -5.61 -25.96
C TYR A 204 -11.79 -6.55 -26.84
N LYS A 205 -10.50 -6.25 -27.00
CA LYS A 205 -9.57 -7.11 -27.74
C LYS A 205 -9.51 -8.52 -27.15
N GLN A 206 -9.52 -8.61 -25.84
CA GLN A 206 -9.54 -9.88 -25.12
C GLN A 206 -10.83 -10.67 -25.34
N HIS A 207 -12.01 -10.02 -25.23
CA HIS A 207 -13.29 -10.68 -25.47
C HIS A 207 -13.36 -11.21 -26.91
N LYS A 208 -12.82 -10.48 -27.88
CA LYS A 208 -12.70 -10.95 -29.26
C LYS A 208 -11.86 -12.23 -29.35
N LEU A 209 -10.70 -12.25 -28.69
CA LEU A 209 -9.83 -13.44 -28.66
C LEU A 209 -10.50 -14.63 -27.96
N SER A 210 -11.19 -14.40 -26.85
CA SER A 210 -11.96 -15.44 -26.15
C SER A 210 -13.09 -16.00 -27.02
N ALA A 211 -13.75 -15.16 -27.80
CA ALA A 211 -14.77 -15.59 -28.75
C ALA A 211 -14.16 -16.46 -29.90
N MET A 212 -13.00 -16.05 -30.41
CA MET A 212 -12.27 -16.86 -31.42
C MET A 212 -11.85 -18.22 -30.85
N MET A 213 -11.39 -18.29 -29.60
CA MET A 213 -11.05 -19.58 -28.96
C MET A 213 -12.27 -20.51 -28.83
N LYS A 214 -13.48 -19.95 -28.60
CA LYS A 214 -14.71 -20.76 -28.56
C LYS A 214 -15.06 -21.38 -29.93
N VAL A 215 -14.81 -20.65 -31.01
CA VAL A 215 -15.09 -21.14 -32.37
C VAL A 215 -14.15 -22.30 -32.73
N VAL A 216 -12.92 -22.27 -32.28
CA VAL A 216 -11.90 -23.28 -32.55
C VAL A 216 -12.00 -24.50 -31.62
N LYS A 217 -12.77 -24.40 -30.53
CA LYS A 217 -12.93 -25.47 -29.55
C LYS A 217 -13.31 -26.84 -30.13
N PRO A 218 -14.32 -26.97 -31.05
CA PRO A 218 -14.67 -28.26 -31.62
C PRO A 218 -13.50 -28.91 -32.40
N GLU A 219 -12.70 -28.13 -33.14
CA GLU A 219 -11.53 -28.65 -33.85
C GLU A 219 -10.46 -29.19 -32.89
N ILE A 220 -10.32 -28.54 -31.74
CA ILE A 220 -9.40 -28.98 -30.68
C ILE A 220 -9.91 -30.28 -30.03
N GLU A 221 -11.22 -30.40 -29.81
CA GLU A 221 -11.85 -31.62 -29.26
C GLU A 221 -11.67 -32.80 -30.21
N GLU A 222 -11.91 -32.62 -31.53
CA GLU A 222 -11.63 -33.64 -32.54
C GLU A 222 -10.15 -34.04 -32.59
N ALA A 223 -9.24 -33.10 -32.54
CA ALA A 223 -7.82 -33.36 -32.47
C ALA A 223 -7.44 -34.15 -31.21
N ASN A 224 -8.02 -33.75 -30.06
CA ASN A 224 -7.78 -34.43 -28.79
C ASN A 224 -8.32 -35.87 -28.79
N GLU A 225 -9.43 -36.14 -29.45
CA GLU A 225 -9.96 -37.51 -29.64
C GLU A 225 -9.06 -38.34 -30.58
N LYS A 226 -8.65 -37.77 -31.70
CA LYS A 226 -7.70 -38.44 -32.64
C LYS A 226 -6.37 -38.82 -31.98
N PHE A 227 -5.90 -38.01 -31.05
CA PHE A 227 -4.62 -38.25 -30.37
C PHE A 227 -4.80 -38.77 -28.93
N LYS A 228 -5.97 -39.38 -28.58
CA LYS A 228 -6.28 -39.84 -27.23
C LYS A 228 -5.26 -40.82 -26.66
N ASN A 229 -4.70 -41.66 -27.50
CA ASN A 229 -3.70 -42.68 -27.16
C ASN A 229 -2.27 -42.29 -27.54
N ALA A 230 -2.02 -41.05 -27.96
CA ALA A 230 -0.71 -40.58 -28.35
C ALA A 230 0.00 -39.89 -27.17
N ASP A 231 1.34 -39.76 -27.34
CA ASP A 231 2.20 -39.03 -26.40
C ASP A 231 1.62 -37.63 -26.11
N PRO A 232 1.55 -37.20 -24.84
CA PRO A 232 1.08 -35.86 -24.42
C PRO A 232 1.71 -34.72 -25.21
N LEU A 233 2.97 -34.83 -25.58
CA LEU A 233 3.68 -33.88 -26.43
C LEU A 233 3.06 -33.73 -27.84
N LYS A 234 2.67 -34.84 -28.48
CA LYS A 234 2.02 -34.81 -29.80
C LYS A 234 0.63 -34.17 -29.74
N LYS A 235 -0.13 -34.41 -28.67
CA LYS A 235 -1.41 -33.81 -28.40
C LYS A 235 -1.29 -32.29 -28.25
N GLN A 236 -0.29 -31.86 -27.47
CA GLN A 236 -0.01 -30.45 -27.27
C GLN A 236 0.43 -29.75 -28.56
N GLN A 237 1.30 -30.41 -29.38
CA GLN A 237 1.72 -29.88 -30.67
C GLN A 237 0.54 -29.71 -31.64
N ALA A 238 -0.36 -30.69 -31.72
CA ALA A 238 -1.55 -30.63 -32.58
C ALA A 238 -2.46 -29.46 -32.15
N THR A 239 -2.67 -29.30 -30.85
CA THR A 239 -3.47 -28.16 -30.31
C THR A 239 -2.81 -26.81 -30.64
N MET A 240 -1.49 -26.71 -30.50
CA MET A 240 -0.75 -25.49 -30.84
C MET A 240 -0.80 -25.19 -32.35
N GLU A 241 -0.79 -26.21 -33.19
CA GLU A 241 -0.89 -26.03 -34.65
C GLU A 241 -2.27 -25.49 -35.06
N ILE A 242 -3.36 -25.97 -34.41
CA ILE A 242 -4.72 -25.47 -34.63
C ILE A 242 -4.81 -24.00 -34.23
N TYR A 243 -4.33 -23.63 -33.05
CA TYR A 243 -4.29 -22.23 -32.63
C TYR A 243 -3.50 -21.34 -33.59
N ARG A 244 -2.35 -21.83 -34.07
CA ARG A 244 -1.51 -21.09 -35.02
C ARG A 244 -2.21 -20.92 -36.38
N LYS A 245 -2.89 -21.94 -36.88
CA LYS A 245 -3.68 -21.88 -38.12
C LYS A 245 -4.86 -20.89 -38.01
N ALA A 246 -5.51 -20.84 -36.84
CA ALA A 246 -6.57 -19.89 -36.53
C ALA A 246 -6.07 -18.47 -36.24
N GLY A 247 -4.76 -18.23 -36.24
CA GLY A 247 -4.17 -16.91 -35.90
C GLY A 247 -4.37 -16.52 -34.44
N ILE A 248 -4.61 -17.49 -33.57
CA ILE A 248 -4.85 -17.26 -32.14
C ILE A 248 -3.54 -17.45 -31.37
N ASN A 249 -3.13 -16.41 -30.68
CA ASN A 249 -2.02 -16.53 -29.73
C ASN A 249 -2.56 -17.14 -28.41
N GLN A 250 -2.04 -18.31 -28.05
CA GLN A 250 -2.46 -19.03 -26.84
C GLN A 250 -2.19 -18.22 -25.55
N MET A 251 -1.13 -17.39 -25.54
CA MET A 251 -0.85 -16.50 -24.43
C MET A 251 -1.85 -15.34 -24.28
N ALA A 252 -2.68 -15.10 -25.30
CA ALA A 252 -3.66 -14.03 -25.26
C ALA A 252 -4.80 -14.29 -24.27
N GLY A 253 -5.01 -15.54 -23.85
CA GLY A 253 -5.99 -15.90 -22.83
C GLY A 253 -5.62 -15.40 -21.43
N CYS A 254 -4.35 -15.26 -21.10
CA CYS A 254 -3.88 -14.75 -19.80
C CYS A 254 -3.63 -13.21 -19.78
N LEU A 255 -3.67 -12.55 -20.94
CA LEU A 255 -3.43 -11.11 -21.06
C LEU A 255 -4.27 -10.25 -20.09
N PRO A 256 -5.55 -10.55 -19.83
CA PRO A 256 -6.34 -9.80 -18.86
C PRO A 256 -5.78 -9.83 -17.47
N ALA A 257 -5.34 -11.01 -17.01
CA ALA A 257 -4.75 -11.15 -15.68
C ALA A 257 -3.47 -10.30 -15.56
N VAL A 258 -2.62 -10.34 -16.59
CA VAL A 258 -1.36 -9.57 -16.63
C VAL A 258 -1.63 -8.06 -16.55
N VAL A 259 -2.66 -7.55 -17.20
CA VAL A 259 -3.03 -6.12 -17.14
C VAL A 259 -3.79 -5.79 -15.86
N GLN A 260 -4.62 -6.69 -15.37
CA GLN A 260 -5.46 -6.46 -14.19
C GLN A 260 -4.68 -6.50 -12.88
N ILE A 261 -3.64 -7.37 -12.76
CA ILE A 261 -2.85 -7.52 -11.53
C ILE A 261 -2.19 -6.21 -11.10
N PRO A 262 -1.46 -5.46 -11.94
CA PRO A 262 -0.88 -4.18 -11.55
C PRO A 262 -1.93 -3.15 -11.11
N ILE A 263 -3.08 -3.11 -11.76
CA ILE A 263 -4.17 -2.19 -11.42
C ILE A 263 -4.81 -2.56 -10.09
N PHE A 264 -5.07 -3.85 -9.89
CA PHE A 264 -5.59 -4.35 -8.61
C PHE A 264 -4.62 -4.03 -7.46
N TYR A 265 -3.33 -4.28 -7.68
CA TYR A 265 -2.31 -3.99 -6.67
C TYR A 265 -2.16 -2.48 -6.40
N ALA A 266 -2.30 -1.65 -7.42
CA ALA A 266 -2.30 -0.20 -7.25
C ALA A 266 -3.47 0.26 -6.36
N LEU A 267 -4.70 -0.20 -6.64
CA LEU A 267 -5.88 0.10 -5.83
C LEU A 267 -5.79 -0.49 -4.41
N PHE A 268 -5.21 -1.68 -4.28
CA PHE A 268 -4.94 -2.31 -2.98
C PHE A 268 -3.97 -1.49 -2.12
N ARG A 269 -3.01 -0.79 -2.74
CA ARG A 269 -2.13 0.16 -2.06
C ARG A 269 -2.75 1.54 -1.89
N PHE A 270 -3.71 1.91 -2.73
CA PHE A 270 -4.35 3.21 -2.72
C PHE A 270 -5.37 3.35 -1.59
N PHE A 271 -6.43 2.54 -1.59
CA PHE A 271 -7.56 2.71 -0.67
C PHE A 271 -7.22 2.64 0.82
N PRO A 272 -6.39 1.70 1.32
CA PRO A 272 -6.05 1.63 2.74
C PRO A 272 -5.23 2.83 3.25
N ASN A 273 -4.66 3.62 2.33
CA ASN A 273 -3.84 4.77 2.65
C ASN A 273 -4.56 6.12 2.46
N MET A 274 -5.84 6.11 2.06
CA MET A 274 -6.64 7.33 1.89
C MET A 274 -7.30 7.73 3.20
N ILE A 275 -6.73 8.74 3.87
CA ILE A 275 -7.28 9.27 5.13
C ILE A 275 -8.69 9.84 4.97
N ASP A 276 -9.03 10.35 3.79
CA ASP A 276 -10.36 10.92 3.49
C ASP A 276 -11.50 9.92 3.62
N LEU A 277 -11.21 8.63 3.54
CA LEU A 277 -12.19 7.56 3.71
C LEU A 277 -12.45 7.23 5.18
N ARG A 278 -11.57 7.68 6.09
CA ARG A 278 -11.65 7.40 7.51
C ARG A 278 -12.89 8.06 8.14
N GLY A 279 -13.68 7.25 8.83
CA GLY A 279 -14.93 7.69 9.44
C GLY A 279 -16.04 8.04 8.44
N LYS A 280 -15.88 7.74 7.15
CA LYS A 280 -16.93 7.91 6.14
C LYS A 280 -17.79 6.67 6.07
N SER A 281 -19.09 6.85 6.23
CA SER A 281 -20.06 5.77 6.11
C SER A 281 -20.53 5.56 4.67
N PHE A 282 -20.85 4.33 4.34
CA PHE A 282 -21.51 3.99 3.10
C PHE A 282 -22.47 2.81 3.32
N TRP A 283 -23.73 3.02 3.01
CA TRP A 283 -24.81 2.04 3.19
C TRP A 283 -24.84 1.52 4.65
N PHE A 284 -24.49 0.24 4.88
CA PHE A 284 -24.49 -0.40 6.20
C PHE A 284 -23.11 -0.34 6.90
N VAL A 285 -22.09 0.20 6.25
CA VAL A 285 -20.74 0.33 6.81
C VAL A 285 -20.55 1.72 7.40
N ASN A 286 -20.13 1.78 8.66
CA ASN A 286 -19.93 3.03 9.38
C ASN A 286 -18.61 3.72 9.04
N ASP A 287 -17.60 2.94 8.64
CA ASP A 287 -16.26 3.42 8.30
C ASP A 287 -15.69 2.61 7.15
N LEU A 288 -15.41 3.27 6.02
CA LEU A 288 -14.87 2.64 4.80
C LEU A 288 -13.41 2.18 4.95
N THR A 289 -12.70 2.58 5.99
CA THR A 289 -11.34 2.14 6.28
C THR A 289 -11.28 0.97 7.25
N ALA A 290 -12.42 0.66 7.89
CA ALA A 290 -12.54 -0.45 8.82
C ALA A 290 -13.19 -1.68 8.16
N TYR A 291 -12.93 -2.85 8.72
CA TYR A 291 -13.64 -4.06 8.29
C TYR A 291 -15.11 -4.03 8.75
N ASP A 292 -16.01 -4.57 7.94
CA ASP A 292 -17.41 -4.74 8.31
C ASP A 292 -17.57 -5.96 9.24
N ASP A 293 -18.22 -5.74 10.38
CA ASP A 293 -18.47 -6.73 11.43
C ASP A 293 -19.96 -6.87 11.78
N LEU A 294 -20.80 -6.73 10.78
CA LEU A 294 -22.26 -6.84 10.97
C LEU A 294 -22.66 -8.20 11.54
N ILE A 295 -21.98 -9.26 11.13
CA ILE A 295 -22.22 -10.62 11.63
C ILE A 295 -21.08 -10.99 12.57
N LYS A 296 -21.34 -10.90 13.88
CA LYS A 296 -20.40 -11.35 14.91
C LYS A 296 -20.68 -12.80 15.25
N LEU A 297 -19.61 -13.58 15.35
CA LEU A 297 -19.65 -14.98 15.73
C LEU A 297 -19.36 -15.12 17.23
N PRO A 298 -20.03 -16.04 17.94
CA PRO A 298 -19.75 -16.30 19.35
C PRO A 298 -18.46 -17.12 19.58
N PHE A 299 -17.76 -17.47 18.52
CA PHE A 299 -16.53 -18.26 18.55
C PHE A 299 -15.57 -17.77 17.47
N ASN A 300 -14.27 -18.00 17.70
CA ASN A 300 -13.22 -17.61 16.75
C ASN A 300 -13.00 -18.75 15.74
N ILE A 301 -13.19 -18.43 14.44
CA ILE A 301 -12.88 -19.36 13.34
C ILE A 301 -11.43 -19.14 12.92
N PRO A 302 -10.58 -20.18 12.92
CA PRO A 302 -9.22 -20.07 12.39
C PRO A 302 -9.21 -19.44 10.97
N LEU A 303 -8.39 -18.44 10.74
CA LEU A 303 -8.25 -17.65 9.50
C LEU A 303 -9.36 -16.61 9.22
N ILE A 304 -10.55 -16.74 9.78
CA ILE A 304 -11.67 -15.81 9.56
C ILE A 304 -11.82 -14.84 10.75
N GLY A 305 -11.56 -15.32 11.98
CA GLY A 305 -11.73 -14.53 13.20
C GLY A 305 -13.14 -14.68 13.80
N GLU A 306 -13.59 -13.64 14.49
CA GLU A 306 -14.87 -13.60 15.26
C GLU A 306 -15.99 -12.88 14.50
N HIS A 307 -15.81 -12.59 13.20
CA HIS A 307 -16.81 -11.89 12.39
C HIS A 307 -16.80 -12.37 10.94
N ILE A 308 -17.93 -12.23 10.28
CA ILE A 308 -18.05 -12.46 8.83
C ILE A 308 -18.32 -11.13 8.15
N SER A 309 -17.46 -10.75 7.22
CA SER A 309 -17.61 -9.59 6.36
C SER A 309 -18.64 -9.86 5.27
N ILE A 310 -19.69 -9.05 5.19
CA ILE A 310 -20.72 -9.15 4.16
C ILE A 310 -20.12 -8.86 2.78
N PHE A 311 -19.21 -7.90 2.69
CA PHE A 311 -18.53 -7.61 1.41
C PHE A 311 -17.66 -8.77 0.94
N ALA A 312 -16.97 -9.45 1.85
CA ALA A 312 -16.17 -10.63 1.49
C ALA A 312 -17.05 -11.77 0.98
N VAL A 313 -18.19 -12.02 1.63
CA VAL A 313 -19.16 -13.02 1.19
C VAL A 313 -19.74 -12.65 -0.18
N ALA A 314 -20.19 -11.41 -0.37
CA ALA A 314 -20.72 -10.93 -1.65
C ALA A 314 -19.67 -11.06 -2.77
N CYS A 315 -18.42 -10.66 -2.51
CA CYS A 315 -17.33 -10.83 -3.45
C CYS A 315 -17.12 -12.31 -3.83
N THR A 316 -17.10 -13.20 -2.82
CA THR A 316 -16.97 -14.65 -3.05
C THR A 316 -18.09 -15.20 -3.93
N ILE A 317 -19.35 -14.82 -3.66
CA ILE A 317 -20.51 -15.22 -4.48
C ILE A 317 -20.36 -14.74 -5.92
N VAL A 318 -20.00 -13.46 -6.11
CA VAL A 318 -19.82 -12.91 -7.47
C VAL A 318 -18.68 -13.61 -8.21
N VAL A 319 -17.56 -13.88 -7.54
CA VAL A 319 -16.42 -14.62 -8.14
C VAL A 319 -16.84 -16.05 -8.50
N LEU A 320 -17.61 -16.73 -7.65
CA LEU A 320 -18.13 -18.07 -7.94
C LEU A 320 -19.05 -18.07 -9.16
N ILE A 321 -20.03 -17.15 -9.22
CA ILE A 321 -20.92 -17.00 -10.38
C ILE A 321 -20.10 -16.75 -11.65
N TYR A 322 -19.16 -15.80 -11.59
CA TYR A 322 -18.27 -15.51 -12.72
C TYR A 322 -17.46 -16.72 -13.14
N THR A 323 -16.92 -17.47 -12.19
CA THR A 323 -16.13 -18.68 -12.47
C THR A 323 -17.00 -19.75 -13.12
N ILE A 324 -18.20 -20.02 -12.63
CA ILE A 324 -19.14 -20.99 -13.22
C ILE A 324 -19.51 -20.58 -14.65
N MET A 325 -19.80 -19.30 -14.89
CA MET A 325 -20.12 -18.79 -16.23
C MET A 325 -18.93 -18.87 -17.21
N THR A 326 -17.69 -18.78 -16.70
CA THR A 326 -16.49 -18.78 -17.53
C THR A 326 -15.86 -20.17 -17.65
N SER A 327 -15.97 -21.04 -16.64
CA SER A 327 -15.39 -22.39 -16.62
C SER A 327 -16.03 -23.34 -17.65
N GLY A 328 -17.28 -23.11 -18.04
CA GLY A 328 -17.88 -23.80 -19.19
C GLY A 328 -17.13 -23.54 -20.51
N ASN A 329 -16.18 -22.60 -20.50
CA ASN A 329 -15.38 -22.18 -21.66
C ASN A 329 -13.91 -22.59 -21.61
N MET A 330 -13.41 -23.05 -20.45
CA MET A 330 -12.03 -23.48 -20.25
C MET A 330 -12.00 -24.89 -19.68
N GLN A 331 -12.29 -25.89 -20.50
CA GLN A 331 -11.80 -27.22 -20.18
C GLN A 331 -10.29 -27.22 -20.49
N GLN A 332 -9.48 -27.04 -19.46
CA GLN A 332 -8.08 -27.52 -19.52
C GLN A 332 -8.11 -29.02 -19.78
N PRO A 333 -7.21 -29.54 -20.61
CA PRO A 333 -7.03 -30.99 -20.67
C PRO A 333 -6.72 -31.45 -19.25
N GLN A 334 -7.62 -32.24 -18.68
CA GLN A 334 -7.36 -32.95 -17.43
C GLN A 334 -6.05 -33.74 -17.62
N GLN A 335 -5.04 -33.38 -16.87
CA GLN A 335 -3.96 -34.32 -16.56
C GLN A 335 -4.60 -35.38 -15.67
N GLU A 336 -5.12 -36.44 -16.28
CA GLU A 336 -5.37 -37.68 -15.58
C GLU A 336 -4.02 -38.24 -15.16
N GLY A 337 -3.80 -38.21 -13.87
CA GLY A 337 -3.07 -39.21 -13.10
C GLY A 337 -1.56 -39.23 -13.18
N MET A 338 -0.95 -38.78 -12.10
CA MET A 338 0.09 -39.58 -11.47
C MET A 338 -0.40 -40.07 -10.13
#